data_580d31cd2290b21d12b60011fb4cecc6
#
_entry.id   580d31cd2290b21d12b60011fb4cecc6
#
_cell.length_a   1.000
_cell.length_b   1.000
_cell.length_c   1.000
_cell.angle_alpha   90.00
_cell.angle_beta   90.00
_cell.angle_gamma   90.00
#
_symmetry.space_group_name_H-M   'P 1'
#
loop_
_entity.id
_entity.type
_entity.pdbx_description
1 polymer ?
#
loop_
_entity_poly.entity_id
_entity_poly.type
_entity_poly.pdbx_seq_one_letter_code
_entity_poly.pdbx_strand_id
1 'polypeptide(L)'
;MELAHDNIDADLFDPTAELPNFKMPSISLLSELKNNEVSINQDEQEENKARIIRALEYYGITIKEISATVGPTVTLYEIVPSDGIRISKIRILEDDIMMYLSAKGIRIIAPIPGKSAIGIEVPNKEPQTVSIRSVIASKKFQESRYHLPIALGATISNDVYVADLAKMPHLLVAGATGQGKSVGLNVIIASLLYKKHPSELKFVMIAPKAVEFSLYSKIENHYLAKLPDAEKAIVTDMKKVVNTLNSLCIEMDNRYNLLKDAGVRSVEEYNAKFISRRLNPEKGHKYMPYIVVIVDEFADLIMTGGKDVESPVCRVAQKGRAAGLHMIIATQRPSVDVISGTIKANFPSRMAFKMSQMVDSLTILDRPGAQHLEGAGDMFILNGGELERVQCAFITAEEVESICDCINSQTGFVHPYLLPEYISEEDALIGDSWFGDRDPLFEEAARFIVNSGVGSTSSLQRHYQIGYNRASRLIDQLEVAGIVGPSTGGKPRQILVDTIGLDQILGIEDGQSNHFEVFEESKNKPSEGFFVKFLKNMFKK
;
A
#
# COMPACT_ATOMS: atom_id res chain seq x y z
N MET A 1 23.73 -49.94 -2.90
CA MET A 1 24.31 -48.74 -2.27
C MET A 1 23.15 -47.82 -1.97
N GLU A 2 22.48 -48.08 -0.84
CA GLU A 2 21.33 -47.34 -0.36
C GLU A 2 21.79 -45.98 0.16
N LEU A 3 21.32 -44.92 -0.44
CA LEU A 3 21.44 -43.57 0.11
C LEU A 3 20.48 -43.46 1.29
N ALA A 4 21.04 -43.44 2.48
CA ALA A 4 20.33 -43.12 3.70
C ALA A 4 19.68 -41.73 3.54
N HIS A 5 18.35 -41.69 3.50
CA HIS A 5 17.61 -40.50 3.76
C HIS A 5 17.74 -40.21 5.26
N ASP A 6 18.68 -39.34 5.62
CA ASP A 6 18.65 -38.66 6.91
C ASP A 6 17.40 -37.81 6.96
N ASN A 7 16.38 -38.31 7.65
CA ASN A 7 15.26 -37.53 8.16
C ASN A 7 15.79 -36.59 9.23
N ILE A 8 16.34 -35.46 8.82
CA ILE A 8 16.51 -34.33 9.70
C ILE A 8 15.10 -33.71 9.78
N ASP A 9 14.42 -33.95 10.89
CA ASP A 9 13.32 -33.09 11.36
C ASP A 9 13.89 -31.70 11.67
N ALA A 10 14.26 -30.98 10.61
CA ALA A 10 14.64 -29.60 10.73
C ALA A 10 13.34 -28.84 11.02
N ASP A 11 13.20 -28.29 12.23
CA ASP A 11 12.10 -27.41 12.59
C ASP A 11 11.86 -26.41 11.46
N LEU A 12 10.61 -26.34 10.99
CA LEU A 12 10.22 -25.39 9.96
C LEU A 12 10.52 -23.96 10.44
N PHE A 13 10.90 -23.07 9.53
CA PHE A 13 11.04 -21.66 9.86
C PHE A 13 9.65 -21.09 10.16
N ASP A 14 9.48 -20.50 11.34
CA ASP A 14 8.24 -19.78 11.71
C ASP A 14 8.40 -18.29 11.39
N PRO A 15 7.67 -17.76 10.41
CA PRO A 15 7.71 -16.33 10.10
C PRO A 15 7.27 -15.43 11.26
N THR A 16 6.50 -15.98 12.22
CA THR A 16 5.96 -15.23 13.35
C THR A 16 6.89 -15.21 14.57
N ALA A 17 8.01 -15.95 14.50
CA ALA A 17 8.95 -16.12 15.62
C ALA A 17 9.54 -14.80 16.18
N GLU A 18 9.60 -13.74 15.38
CA GLU A 18 10.06 -12.42 15.85
C GLU A 18 9.03 -11.71 16.76
N LEU A 19 7.74 -12.04 16.61
CA LEU A 19 6.64 -11.51 17.42
C LEU A 19 5.73 -12.66 17.91
N PRO A 20 6.25 -13.63 18.69
CA PRO A 20 5.55 -14.88 18.99
C PRO A 20 4.31 -14.69 19.88
N ASN A 21 4.23 -13.57 20.59
CA ASN A 21 3.11 -13.24 21.47
C ASN A 21 2.08 -12.31 20.83
N PHE A 22 2.28 -11.92 19.57
CA PHE A 22 1.33 -11.05 18.88
C PHE A 22 -0.02 -11.75 18.67
N LYS A 23 -1.08 -11.09 19.09
CA LYS A 23 -2.47 -11.58 18.95
C LYS A 23 -3.20 -10.72 17.92
N MET A 24 -3.85 -11.40 16.97
CA MET A 24 -4.71 -10.73 16.02
C MET A 24 -5.81 -9.95 16.73
N PRO A 25 -6.27 -8.80 16.19
CA PRO A 25 -7.38 -8.04 16.76
C PRO A 25 -8.62 -8.92 16.97
N SER A 26 -9.28 -8.77 18.13
CA SER A 26 -10.50 -9.51 18.42
C SER A 26 -11.70 -8.91 17.67
N ILE A 27 -12.61 -9.77 17.19
CA ILE A 27 -13.86 -9.35 16.57
C ILE A 27 -14.73 -8.51 17.56
N SER A 28 -14.53 -8.67 18.86
CA SER A 28 -15.22 -7.89 19.89
C SER A 28 -14.90 -6.38 19.87
N LEU A 29 -13.83 -5.96 19.18
CA LEU A 29 -13.50 -4.55 18.98
C LEU A 29 -14.45 -3.86 17.97
N LEU A 30 -15.17 -4.67 17.19
CA LEU A 30 -16.11 -4.19 16.19
C LEU A 30 -17.52 -4.17 16.77
N SER A 31 -18.23 -3.09 16.51
CA SER A 31 -19.58 -2.84 17.03
C SER A 31 -20.61 -3.82 16.47
N GLU A 32 -21.50 -4.28 17.32
CA GLU A 32 -22.73 -4.89 16.86
C GLU A 32 -23.68 -3.77 16.42
N LEU A 33 -23.77 -3.55 15.12
CA LEU A 33 -24.93 -2.80 14.64
C LEU A 33 -26.16 -3.64 15.01
N LYS A 34 -27.10 -3.05 15.72
CA LYS A 34 -28.40 -3.69 15.94
C LYS A 34 -28.95 -3.99 14.55
N ASN A 35 -28.73 -5.23 14.09
CA ASN A 35 -29.35 -5.72 12.87
C ASN A 35 -30.85 -5.57 13.11
N ASN A 36 -31.46 -4.62 12.44
CA ASN A 36 -32.83 -4.85 12.06
C ASN A 36 -32.74 -6.13 11.23
N GLU A 37 -33.21 -7.25 11.79
CA GLU A 37 -33.49 -8.44 10.99
C GLU A 37 -34.13 -7.93 9.72
N VAL A 38 -33.66 -8.44 8.55
CA VAL A 38 -34.20 -8.05 7.25
C VAL A 38 -35.72 -8.15 7.38
N SER A 39 -36.38 -7.07 7.76
CA SER A 39 -37.83 -7.01 7.68
C SER A 39 -38.10 -6.93 6.18
N ILE A 40 -38.21 -8.11 5.57
CA ILE A 40 -38.62 -8.26 4.19
C ILE A 40 -40.01 -7.63 4.16
N ASN A 41 -40.06 -6.38 3.71
CA ASN A 41 -41.34 -5.71 3.53
C ASN A 41 -42.02 -6.36 2.31
N GLN A 42 -42.76 -7.44 2.56
CA GLN A 42 -43.45 -8.19 1.52
C GLN A 42 -44.41 -7.30 0.73
N ASP A 43 -45.04 -6.34 1.40
CA ASP A 43 -45.97 -5.40 0.77
C ASP A 43 -45.25 -4.51 -0.25
N GLU A 44 -44.06 -4.03 0.07
CA GLU A 44 -43.23 -3.26 -0.86
C GLU A 44 -42.84 -4.06 -2.11
N GLN A 45 -42.47 -5.32 -1.90
CA GLN A 45 -42.08 -6.19 -3.01
C GLN A 45 -43.24 -6.51 -3.94
N GLU A 46 -44.41 -6.82 -3.39
CA GLU A 46 -45.61 -7.09 -4.20
C GLU A 46 -46.09 -5.83 -4.91
N GLU A 47 -46.00 -4.66 -4.26
CA GLU A 47 -46.31 -3.37 -4.89
C GLU A 47 -45.34 -3.10 -6.06
N ASN A 48 -44.04 -3.26 -5.87
CA ASN A 48 -43.02 -3.03 -6.91
C ASN A 48 -43.18 -4.03 -8.06
N LYS A 49 -43.43 -5.33 -7.79
CA LYS A 49 -43.73 -6.33 -8.82
C LYS A 49 -44.91 -5.89 -9.67
N ALA A 50 -46.03 -5.51 -9.02
CA ALA A 50 -47.23 -5.06 -9.71
C ALA A 50 -46.96 -3.82 -10.57
N ARG A 51 -46.18 -2.85 -10.09
CA ARG A 51 -45.81 -1.65 -10.84
C ARG A 51 -44.91 -1.99 -12.05
N ILE A 52 -43.93 -2.88 -11.89
CA ILE A 52 -43.07 -3.34 -12.99
C ILE A 52 -43.90 -4.03 -14.08
N ILE A 53 -44.80 -4.93 -13.68
CA ILE A 53 -45.69 -5.64 -14.61
C ILE A 53 -46.51 -4.65 -15.40
N ARG A 54 -47.22 -3.71 -14.73
CA ARG A 54 -48.04 -2.69 -15.38
C ARG A 54 -47.23 -1.78 -16.33
N ALA A 55 -46.02 -1.38 -15.93
CA ALA A 55 -45.14 -0.57 -16.77
C ALA A 55 -44.78 -1.31 -18.07
N LEU A 56 -44.39 -2.56 -17.97
CA LEU A 56 -44.04 -3.37 -19.13
C LEU A 56 -45.24 -3.71 -20.04
N GLU A 57 -46.40 -4.01 -19.44
CA GLU A 57 -47.63 -4.27 -20.17
C GLU A 57 -48.12 -3.03 -20.94
N TYR A 58 -47.97 -1.84 -20.38
CA TYR A 58 -48.30 -0.58 -21.05
C TYR A 58 -47.52 -0.40 -22.36
N TYR A 59 -46.28 -0.88 -22.41
CA TYR A 59 -45.43 -0.87 -23.62
C TYR A 59 -45.59 -2.14 -24.47
N GLY A 60 -46.59 -2.99 -24.18
CA GLY A 60 -46.88 -4.22 -24.95
C GLY A 60 -45.80 -5.31 -24.73
N ILE A 61 -45.24 -5.35 -23.54
CA ILE A 61 -44.28 -6.38 -23.10
C ILE A 61 -44.97 -7.26 -22.07
N THR A 62 -45.29 -8.50 -22.43
CA THR A 62 -45.84 -9.49 -21.50
C THR A 62 -44.74 -10.29 -20.85
N ILE A 63 -44.93 -10.64 -19.58
CA ILE A 63 -43.98 -11.41 -18.76
C ILE A 63 -44.58 -12.78 -18.43
N LYS A 64 -43.72 -13.82 -18.42
CA LYS A 64 -44.09 -15.17 -17.99
C LYS A 64 -43.97 -15.33 -16.47
N GLU A 65 -42.90 -14.79 -15.91
CA GLU A 65 -42.57 -14.96 -14.49
C GLU A 65 -41.78 -13.74 -13.98
N ILE A 66 -42.00 -13.40 -12.69
CA ILE A 66 -41.23 -12.41 -11.97
C ILE A 66 -40.91 -12.93 -10.56
N SER A 67 -39.65 -12.95 -10.20
CA SER A 67 -39.17 -13.24 -8.85
C SER A 67 -38.41 -12.06 -8.28
N ALA A 68 -38.28 -12.00 -6.97
CA ALA A 68 -37.57 -10.91 -6.27
C ALA A 68 -36.54 -11.49 -5.30
N THR A 69 -35.32 -10.97 -5.36
CA THR A 69 -34.24 -11.24 -4.41
C THR A 69 -33.92 -9.93 -3.70
N VAL A 70 -34.16 -9.90 -2.39
CA VAL A 70 -33.95 -8.70 -1.55
C VAL A 70 -32.51 -8.68 -1.08
N GLY A 71 -31.76 -7.67 -1.51
CA GLY A 71 -30.41 -7.40 -1.05
C GLY A 71 -30.37 -6.28 0.00
N PRO A 72 -29.17 -5.93 0.49
CA PRO A 72 -29.04 -4.92 1.53
C PRO A 72 -29.52 -3.53 1.10
N THR A 73 -29.23 -3.14 -0.13
CA THR A 73 -29.48 -1.77 -0.65
C THR A 73 -30.52 -1.76 -1.75
N VAL A 74 -30.55 -2.83 -2.56
CA VAL A 74 -31.45 -2.97 -3.70
C VAL A 74 -32.11 -4.33 -3.71
N THR A 75 -33.32 -4.38 -4.29
CA THR A 75 -34.02 -5.63 -4.62
C THR A 75 -33.85 -5.91 -6.10
N LEU A 76 -33.39 -7.11 -6.45
CA LEU A 76 -33.31 -7.61 -7.82
C LEU A 76 -34.60 -8.31 -8.20
N TYR A 77 -35.32 -7.73 -9.18
CA TYR A 77 -36.47 -8.38 -9.82
C TYR A 77 -36.00 -9.11 -11.06
N GLU A 78 -36.04 -10.42 -11.04
CA GLU A 78 -35.72 -11.29 -12.19
C GLU A 78 -37.00 -11.54 -12.99
N ILE A 79 -36.99 -11.18 -14.27
CA ILE A 79 -38.16 -11.21 -15.14
C ILE A 79 -37.87 -12.12 -16.33
N VAL A 80 -38.77 -13.07 -16.58
CA VAL A 80 -38.76 -13.88 -17.77
C VAL A 80 -39.80 -13.31 -18.76
N PRO A 81 -39.37 -12.64 -19.86
CA PRO A 81 -40.30 -12.12 -20.85
C PRO A 81 -40.96 -13.24 -21.64
N SER A 82 -42.14 -12.97 -22.22
CA SER A 82 -42.80 -13.90 -23.12
C SER A 82 -42.01 -14.06 -24.44
N ASP A 83 -42.24 -15.16 -25.12
CA ASP A 83 -41.53 -15.49 -26.36
C ASP A 83 -41.73 -14.40 -27.44
N GLY A 84 -40.67 -14.13 -28.21
CA GLY A 84 -40.71 -13.14 -29.30
C GLY A 84 -40.43 -11.68 -28.86
N ILE A 85 -40.27 -11.41 -27.55
CA ILE A 85 -39.93 -10.07 -27.06
C ILE A 85 -38.42 -9.82 -27.19
N ARG A 86 -38.06 -8.74 -27.86
CA ARG A 86 -36.67 -8.33 -28.01
C ARG A 86 -36.16 -7.68 -26.72
N ILE A 87 -35.03 -8.16 -26.17
CA ILE A 87 -34.40 -7.65 -24.94
C ILE A 87 -34.09 -6.15 -25.06
N SER A 88 -33.66 -5.67 -26.24
CA SER A 88 -33.38 -4.26 -26.50
C SER A 88 -34.60 -3.36 -26.25
N LYS A 89 -35.84 -3.85 -26.48
CA LYS A 89 -37.07 -3.11 -26.22
C LYS A 89 -37.24 -2.82 -24.69
N ILE A 90 -36.84 -3.75 -23.83
CA ILE A 90 -36.96 -3.58 -22.38
C ILE A 90 -35.87 -2.62 -21.87
N ARG A 91 -34.65 -2.74 -22.41
CA ARG A 91 -33.53 -1.87 -21.98
C ARG A 91 -33.78 -0.38 -22.23
N ILE A 92 -34.50 -0.05 -23.31
CA ILE A 92 -34.82 1.36 -23.63
C ILE A 92 -35.83 1.95 -22.64
N LEU A 93 -36.60 1.13 -21.93
CA LEU A 93 -37.64 1.56 -21.01
C LEU A 93 -37.14 1.82 -19.57
N GLU A 94 -35.81 1.93 -19.38
CA GLU A 94 -35.21 2.13 -18.03
C GLU A 94 -35.79 3.38 -17.35
N ASP A 95 -35.81 4.52 -18.02
CA ASP A 95 -36.37 5.77 -17.51
C ASP A 95 -37.89 5.71 -17.26
N ASP A 96 -38.60 5.04 -18.17
CA ASP A 96 -40.05 4.86 -18.02
C ASP A 96 -40.41 4.01 -16.79
N ILE A 97 -39.71 2.87 -16.63
CA ILE A 97 -39.90 1.96 -15.48
C ILE A 97 -39.51 2.68 -14.18
N MET A 98 -38.41 3.43 -14.19
CA MET A 98 -37.98 4.25 -13.05
C MET A 98 -39.08 5.24 -12.62
N MET A 99 -39.71 5.91 -13.57
CA MET A 99 -40.83 6.82 -13.31
C MET A 99 -42.05 6.10 -12.72
N TYR A 100 -42.43 4.93 -13.28
CA TYR A 100 -43.54 4.14 -12.74
C TYR A 100 -43.31 3.64 -11.30
N LEU A 101 -42.04 3.31 -10.99
CA LEU A 101 -41.63 2.87 -9.66
C LEU A 101 -41.47 4.02 -8.68
N SER A 102 -41.46 5.27 -9.18
CA SER A 102 -41.08 6.45 -8.39
C SER A 102 -39.75 6.28 -7.67
N ALA A 103 -38.80 5.54 -8.31
CA ALA A 103 -37.50 5.26 -7.77
C ALA A 103 -36.51 6.38 -8.12
N LYS A 104 -35.49 6.58 -7.27
CA LYS A 104 -34.40 7.57 -7.51
C LYS A 104 -33.46 7.14 -8.63
N GLY A 105 -33.37 5.84 -8.88
CA GLY A 105 -32.57 5.20 -9.92
C GLY A 105 -32.94 3.73 -10.00
N ILE A 106 -32.83 3.13 -11.17
CA ILE A 106 -32.93 1.68 -11.36
C ILE A 106 -31.77 1.25 -12.26
N ARG A 107 -31.53 -0.04 -12.36
CA ARG A 107 -30.60 -0.59 -13.34
C ARG A 107 -31.18 -1.83 -13.99
N ILE A 108 -31.13 -1.88 -15.34
CA ILE A 108 -31.58 -3.04 -16.10
C ILE A 108 -30.39 -3.88 -16.53
N ILE A 109 -30.35 -5.14 -16.10
CA ILE A 109 -29.38 -6.17 -16.49
C ILE A 109 -30.04 -7.05 -17.55
N ALA A 110 -29.70 -6.86 -18.80
CA ALA A 110 -30.41 -7.54 -19.87
C ALA A 110 -29.45 -8.10 -20.95
N PRO A 111 -29.25 -9.42 -21.01
CA PRO A 111 -29.74 -10.46 -20.08
C PRO A 111 -28.91 -10.56 -18.79
N ILE A 112 -29.44 -11.26 -17.77
CA ILE A 112 -28.64 -11.70 -16.63
C ILE A 112 -27.65 -12.77 -17.12
N PRO A 113 -26.35 -12.64 -16.85
CA PRO A 113 -25.36 -13.63 -17.25
C PRO A 113 -25.72 -15.04 -16.79
N GLY A 114 -25.73 -15.98 -17.73
CA GLY A 114 -26.06 -17.39 -17.43
C GLY A 114 -27.53 -17.71 -17.23
N LYS A 115 -28.46 -16.73 -17.34
CA LYS A 115 -29.91 -16.93 -17.21
C LYS A 115 -30.65 -16.39 -18.44
N SER A 116 -31.79 -17.01 -18.77
CA SER A 116 -32.74 -16.51 -19.79
C SER A 116 -33.71 -15.50 -19.18
N ALA A 117 -33.24 -14.62 -18.33
CA ALA A 117 -34.00 -13.64 -17.59
C ALA A 117 -33.36 -12.24 -17.68
N ILE A 118 -34.15 -11.23 -17.38
CA ILE A 118 -33.73 -9.84 -17.28
C ILE A 118 -33.83 -9.44 -15.80
N GLY A 119 -32.81 -8.76 -15.29
CA GLY A 119 -32.79 -8.21 -13.94
C GLY A 119 -33.18 -6.74 -13.96
N ILE A 120 -34.03 -6.33 -13.03
CA ILE A 120 -34.28 -4.92 -12.69
C ILE A 120 -33.89 -4.75 -11.23
N GLU A 121 -32.84 -4.00 -10.98
CA GLU A 121 -32.42 -3.60 -9.63
C GLU A 121 -33.18 -2.34 -9.23
N VAL A 122 -33.92 -2.41 -8.14
CA VAL A 122 -34.72 -1.32 -7.59
C VAL A 122 -34.24 -1.01 -6.18
N PRO A 123 -33.94 0.26 -5.84
CA PRO A 123 -33.53 0.65 -4.50
C PRO A 123 -34.59 0.29 -3.45
N ASN A 124 -34.14 -0.23 -2.32
CA ASN A 124 -35.00 -0.47 -1.16
C ASN A 124 -35.39 0.89 -0.53
N LYS A 125 -36.61 1.03 -0.03
CA LYS A 125 -37.04 2.23 0.70
C LYS A 125 -36.19 2.46 1.95
N GLU A 126 -35.82 1.38 2.62
CA GLU A 126 -34.96 1.37 3.82
C GLU A 126 -33.72 0.51 3.55
N PRO A 127 -32.62 1.08 3.01
CA PRO A 127 -31.39 0.35 2.77
C PRO A 127 -30.72 -0.03 4.09
N GLN A 128 -30.17 -1.26 4.14
CA GLN A 128 -29.51 -1.79 5.32
C GLN A 128 -28.00 -1.53 5.27
N THR A 129 -27.44 -1.20 6.43
CA THR A 129 -25.99 -1.11 6.60
C THR A 129 -25.39 -2.47 6.86
N VAL A 130 -24.40 -2.87 6.05
CA VAL A 130 -23.62 -4.09 6.25
C VAL A 130 -22.51 -3.79 7.26
N SER A 131 -22.55 -4.41 8.44
CA SER A 131 -21.50 -4.23 9.46
C SER A 131 -20.20 -4.90 9.06
N ILE A 132 -19.06 -4.26 9.27
CA ILE A 132 -17.73 -4.89 9.10
C ILE A 132 -17.61 -6.13 9.99
N ARG A 133 -18.17 -6.11 11.21
CA ARG A 133 -18.18 -7.24 12.12
C ARG A 133 -18.84 -8.47 11.49
N SER A 134 -20.01 -8.32 10.86
CA SER A 134 -20.73 -9.46 10.24
C SER A 134 -19.92 -10.08 9.10
N VAL A 135 -19.18 -9.25 8.35
CA VAL A 135 -18.38 -9.68 7.21
C VAL A 135 -17.11 -10.39 7.67
N ILE A 136 -16.39 -9.81 8.64
CA ILE A 136 -15.19 -10.41 9.25
C ILE A 136 -15.53 -11.71 10.01
N ALA A 137 -16.64 -11.76 10.73
CA ALA A 137 -17.07 -12.96 11.46
C ALA A 137 -17.59 -14.09 10.56
N SER A 138 -17.83 -13.83 9.27
CA SER A 138 -18.38 -14.83 8.35
C SER A 138 -17.44 -16.03 8.18
N LYS A 139 -18.01 -17.25 8.06
CA LYS A 139 -17.24 -18.47 7.78
C LYS A 139 -16.40 -18.32 6.51
N LYS A 140 -16.96 -17.68 5.47
CA LYS A 140 -16.28 -17.48 4.18
C LYS A 140 -14.99 -16.70 4.34
N PHE A 141 -14.93 -15.70 5.22
CA PHE A 141 -13.71 -14.95 5.51
C PHE A 141 -12.80 -15.72 6.48
N GLN A 142 -13.35 -16.25 7.59
CA GLN A 142 -12.56 -16.93 8.62
C GLN A 142 -11.85 -18.19 8.11
N GLU A 143 -12.51 -18.98 7.27
CA GLU A 143 -11.97 -20.22 6.70
C GLU A 143 -11.22 -19.99 5.37
N SER A 144 -11.15 -18.73 4.90
CA SER A 144 -10.47 -18.38 3.65
C SER A 144 -8.98 -18.72 3.72
N ARG A 145 -8.48 -19.42 2.68
CA ARG A 145 -7.07 -19.75 2.48
C ARG A 145 -6.39 -18.80 1.49
N TYR A 146 -6.98 -17.65 1.24
CA TYR A 146 -6.40 -16.62 0.37
C TYR A 146 -5.12 -16.02 0.97
N HIS A 147 -4.22 -15.62 0.12
CA HIS A 147 -2.96 -14.99 0.58
C HIS A 147 -3.19 -13.59 1.17
N LEU A 148 -4.05 -12.80 0.54
CA LEU A 148 -4.43 -11.47 1.01
C LEU A 148 -5.96 -11.32 0.96
N PRO A 149 -6.69 -11.98 1.88
CA PRO A 149 -8.15 -11.95 1.88
C PRO A 149 -8.68 -10.56 2.26
N ILE A 150 -9.54 -10.02 1.42
CA ILE A 150 -10.29 -8.79 1.68
C ILE A 150 -11.78 -9.10 1.67
N ALA A 151 -12.46 -8.77 2.76
CA ALA A 151 -13.88 -8.97 2.93
C ALA A 151 -14.59 -7.63 2.76
N LEU A 152 -15.19 -7.41 1.59
CA LEU A 152 -15.60 -6.08 1.14
C LEU A 152 -17.02 -5.71 1.52
N GLY A 153 -17.90 -6.69 1.75
CA GLY A 153 -19.30 -6.41 2.04
C GLY A 153 -20.23 -7.55 1.68
N ALA A 154 -21.46 -7.24 1.27
CA ALA A 154 -22.46 -8.22 0.88
C ALA A 154 -22.99 -7.96 -0.53
N THR A 155 -23.22 -9.04 -1.28
CA THR A 155 -23.83 -9.02 -2.62
C THR A 155 -25.35 -8.78 -2.53
N ILE A 156 -26.01 -8.67 -3.68
CA ILE A 156 -27.49 -8.55 -3.74
C ILE A 156 -28.18 -9.78 -3.14
N SER A 157 -27.54 -10.96 -3.21
CA SER A 157 -28.06 -12.20 -2.58
C SER A 157 -27.75 -12.31 -1.08
N ASN A 158 -27.23 -11.27 -0.46
CA ASN A 158 -26.77 -11.23 0.94
C ASN A 158 -25.57 -12.14 1.24
N ASP A 159 -24.89 -12.63 0.22
CA ASP A 159 -23.65 -13.40 0.40
C ASP A 159 -22.48 -12.47 0.69
N VAL A 160 -21.65 -12.85 1.66
CA VAL A 160 -20.43 -12.09 1.93
C VAL A 160 -19.48 -12.15 0.73
N TYR A 161 -19.06 -10.99 0.25
CA TYR A 161 -18.08 -10.88 -0.83
C TYR A 161 -16.66 -10.86 -0.26
N VAL A 162 -15.91 -11.92 -0.52
CA VAL A 162 -14.50 -12.06 -0.13
C VAL A 162 -13.67 -12.29 -1.38
N ALA A 163 -12.63 -11.48 -1.55
CA ALA A 163 -11.68 -11.59 -2.64
C ALA A 163 -10.25 -11.77 -2.14
N ASP A 164 -9.36 -12.25 -3.01
CA ASP A 164 -7.93 -12.34 -2.75
C ASP A 164 -7.19 -11.20 -3.47
N LEU A 165 -6.69 -10.22 -2.74
CA LEU A 165 -5.95 -9.11 -3.31
C LEU A 165 -4.68 -9.59 -4.05
N ALA A 166 -4.09 -10.72 -3.66
CA ALA A 166 -2.96 -11.31 -4.36
C ALA A 166 -3.32 -11.82 -5.76
N LYS A 167 -4.60 -12.21 -5.97
CA LYS A 167 -5.14 -12.57 -7.29
C LYS A 167 -5.69 -11.37 -8.05
N MET A 168 -6.07 -10.32 -7.34
CA MET A 168 -6.39 -8.99 -7.87
C MET A 168 -5.14 -8.11 -7.75
N PRO A 169 -4.10 -8.31 -8.59
CA PRO A 169 -2.74 -7.86 -8.24
C PRO A 169 -2.68 -6.39 -7.86
N HIS A 170 -3.48 -5.56 -8.53
CA HIS A 170 -3.59 -4.14 -8.27
C HIS A 170 -5.04 -3.71 -8.42
N LEU A 171 -5.49 -2.86 -7.51
CA LEU A 171 -6.87 -2.41 -7.41
C LEU A 171 -6.96 -0.90 -7.63
N LEU A 172 -7.80 -0.50 -8.57
CA LEU A 172 -8.17 0.89 -8.79
C LEU A 172 -9.52 1.17 -8.11
N VAL A 173 -9.56 2.15 -7.22
CA VAL A 173 -10.75 2.52 -6.46
C VAL A 173 -11.17 3.95 -6.84
N ALA A 174 -12.44 4.14 -7.18
CA ALA A 174 -12.95 5.48 -7.45
C ALA A 174 -14.35 5.70 -6.85
N GLY A 175 -14.68 6.95 -6.59
CA GLY A 175 -15.98 7.34 -6.07
C GLY A 175 -16.03 8.82 -5.73
N ALA A 176 -17.21 9.44 -5.87
CA ALA A 176 -17.41 10.82 -5.49
C ALA A 176 -17.25 11.01 -3.97
N THR A 177 -16.98 12.23 -3.55
CA THR A 177 -16.82 12.58 -2.13
C THR A 177 -18.03 12.14 -1.30
N GLY A 178 -17.79 11.48 -0.16
CA GLY A 178 -18.84 11.01 0.74
C GLY A 178 -19.60 9.76 0.28
N GLN A 179 -19.21 9.12 -0.82
CA GLN A 179 -19.92 7.95 -1.35
C GLN A 179 -19.39 6.59 -0.85
N GLY A 180 -18.37 6.58 0.01
CA GLY A 180 -17.86 5.37 0.65
C GLY A 180 -16.42 4.99 0.31
N LYS A 181 -15.68 5.74 -0.54
CA LYS A 181 -14.30 5.46 -0.93
C LYS A 181 -13.37 5.24 0.28
N SER A 182 -13.31 6.19 1.21
CA SER A 182 -12.43 6.11 2.39
C SER A 182 -12.86 4.98 3.33
N VAL A 183 -14.17 4.75 3.49
CA VAL A 183 -14.68 3.60 4.25
C VAL A 183 -14.26 2.29 3.58
N GLY A 184 -14.37 2.18 2.26
CA GLY A 184 -13.94 0.99 1.51
C GLY A 184 -12.44 0.70 1.65
N LEU A 185 -11.59 1.73 1.65
CA LEU A 185 -10.16 1.57 1.93
C LEU A 185 -9.92 1.05 3.36
N ASN A 186 -10.62 1.62 4.35
CA ASN A 186 -10.53 1.15 5.74
C ASN A 186 -11.02 -0.29 5.90
N VAL A 187 -12.07 -0.70 5.18
CA VAL A 187 -12.56 -2.08 5.15
C VAL A 187 -11.50 -3.04 4.60
N ILE A 188 -10.80 -2.65 3.54
CA ILE A 188 -9.69 -3.45 2.98
C ILE A 188 -8.55 -3.58 4.00
N ILE A 189 -8.11 -2.47 4.60
CA ILE A 189 -7.03 -2.46 5.58
C ILE A 189 -7.42 -3.30 6.79
N ALA A 190 -8.62 -3.07 7.36
CA ALA A 190 -9.13 -3.84 8.49
C ALA A 190 -9.18 -5.34 8.18
N SER A 191 -9.70 -5.75 7.00
CA SER A 191 -9.72 -7.15 6.60
C SER A 191 -8.32 -7.78 6.65
N LEU A 192 -7.31 -7.08 6.14
CA LEU A 192 -5.93 -7.56 6.14
C LEU A 192 -5.34 -7.61 7.56
N LEU A 193 -5.62 -6.62 8.41
CA LEU A 193 -5.18 -6.59 9.81
C LEU A 193 -5.81 -7.70 10.67
N TYR A 194 -7.02 -8.16 10.33
CA TYR A 194 -7.68 -9.28 11.00
C TYR A 194 -7.21 -10.66 10.53
N LYS A 195 -6.39 -10.74 9.46
CA LYS A 195 -6.04 -12.02 8.84
C LYS A 195 -4.54 -12.25 8.71
N LYS A 196 -3.73 -11.21 8.72
CA LYS A 196 -2.29 -11.30 8.46
C LYS A 196 -1.46 -10.82 9.63
N HIS A 197 -0.49 -11.67 10.03
CA HIS A 197 0.49 -11.33 11.04
C HIS A 197 1.42 -10.20 10.55
N PRO A 198 1.95 -9.33 11.45
CA PRO A 198 2.87 -8.24 11.04
C PRO A 198 4.12 -8.71 10.30
N SER A 199 4.58 -9.94 10.54
CA SER A 199 5.71 -10.53 9.81
C SER A 199 5.37 -10.92 8.36
N GLU A 200 4.08 -11.11 8.04
CA GLU A 200 3.63 -11.57 6.72
C GLU A 200 3.20 -10.42 5.81
N LEU A 201 2.89 -9.24 6.38
CA LEU A 201 2.30 -8.11 5.66
C LEU A 201 2.91 -6.79 6.11
N LYS A 202 3.20 -5.93 5.13
CA LYS A 202 3.58 -4.54 5.35
C LYS A 202 2.75 -3.60 4.47
N PHE A 203 2.46 -2.40 4.99
CA PHE A 203 1.79 -1.34 4.26
C PHE A 203 2.73 -0.19 3.95
N VAL A 204 2.61 0.36 2.75
CA VAL A 204 3.13 1.68 2.40
C VAL A 204 1.94 2.58 2.17
N MET A 205 1.77 3.57 3.03
CA MET A 205 0.61 4.46 3.00
C MET A 205 0.99 5.85 2.49
N ILE A 206 0.35 6.26 1.41
CA ILE A 206 0.56 7.56 0.74
C ILE A 206 -0.73 8.36 0.82
N ALA A 207 -0.71 9.45 1.57
CA ALA A 207 -1.86 10.32 1.80
C ALA A 207 -1.46 11.80 1.69
N PRO A 208 -1.54 12.43 0.51
CA PRO A 208 -1.14 13.83 0.32
C PRO A 208 -1.84 14.80 1.27
N LYS A 209 -3.06 14.50 1.69
CA LYS A 209 -3.87 15.32 2.61
C LYS A 209 -3.63 15.05 4.09
N ALA A 210 -2.77 14.08 4.43
CA ALA A 210 -2.36 13.73 5.81
C ALA A 210 -3.48 13.29 6.80
N VAL A 211 -4.75 13.36 6.44
CA VAL A 211 -5.87 13.12 7.36
C VAL A 211 -6.33 11.66 7.32
N GLU A 212 -6.47 11.10 6.13
CA GLU A 212 -7.18 9.83 5.89
C GLU A 212 -6.53 8.61 6.59
N PHE A 213 -5.19 8.55 6.65
CA PHE A 213 -4.48 7.42 7.27
C PHE A 213 -3.81 7.75 8.60
N SER A 214 -4.10 8.90 9.21
CA SER A 214 -3.44 9.36 10.44
C SER A 214 -3.54 8.36 11.59
N LEU A 215 -4.66 7.65 11.72
CA LEU A 215 -4.89 6.64 12.75
C LEU A 215 -3.92 5.45 12.63
N TYR A 216 -3.52 5.10 11.42
CA TYR A 216 -2.60 3.98 11.18
C TYR A 216 -1.14 4.28 11.55
N SER A 217 -0.78 5.53 11.84
CA SER A 217 0.55 5.86 12.38
C SER A 217 0.87 5.11 13.67
N LYS A 218 -0.15 4.78 14.47
CA LYS A 218 -0.01 4.01 15.71
C LYS A 218 0.58 2.61 15.50
N ILE A 219 0.37 2.00 14.33
CA ILE A 219 0.86 0.65 14.01
C ILE A 219 2.17 0.64 13.20
N GLU A 220 2.94 1.74 13.26
CA GLU A 220 4.17 1.92 12.49
C GLU A 220 5.15 0.76 12.68
N ASN A 221 5.45 0.41 13.92
CA ASN A 221 6.40 -0.65 14.26
C ASN A 221 5.88 -2.08 14.04
N HIS A 222 4.63 -2.25 13.62
CA HIS A 222 4.06 -3.56 13.34
C HIS A 222 3.90 -3.77 11.83
N TYR A 223 3.18 -2.88 11.16
CA TYR A 223 2.72 -3.10 9.81
C TYR A 223 3.24 -2.11 8.77
N LEU A 224 3.85 -0.97 9.17
CA LEU A 224 4.22 0.03 8.17
C LEU A 224 5.64 -0.17 7.64
N ALA A 225 5.82 0.21 6.39
CA ALA A 225 7.10 0.29 5.72
C ALA A 225 7.38 1.74 5.32
N LYS A 226 8.62 2.20 5.51
CA LYS A 226 9.05 3.56 5.21
C LYS A 226 10.47 3.64 4.65
N LEU A 227 10.82 4.79 4.08
CA LEU A 227 12.20 5.09 3.73
C LEU A 227 13.07 5.24 5.00
N PRO A 228 14.36 4.92 4.94
CA PRO A 228 15.26 5.01 6.10
C PRO A 228 15.38 6.42 6.69
N ASP A 229 15.28 7.46 5.84
CA ASP A 229 15.37 8.88 6.20
C ASP A 229 14.02 9.54 6.54
N ALA A 230 12.93 8.77 6.45
CA ALA A 230 11.59 9.30 6.73
C ALA A 230 11.31 9.33 8.24
N GLU A 231 10.95 10.52 8.77
CA GLU A 231 10.50 10.65 10.16
C GLU A 231 9.18 9.90 10.42
N LYS A 232 8.25 9.98 9.46
CA LYS A 232 6.91 9.38 9.53
C LYS A 232 6.75 8.30 8.48
N ALA A 233 6.05 7.22 8.82
CA ALA A 233 5.78 6.14 7.90
C ALA A 233 4.67 6.47 6.89
N ILE A 234 3.74 7.39 7.22
CA ILE A 234 2.72 7.86 6.28
C ILE A 234 3.34 8.97 5.43
N VAL A 235 3.39 8.73 4.12
CA VAL A 235 4.05 9.63 3.17
C VAL A 235 3.07 10.71 2.71
N THR A 236 3.40 11.97 2.98
CA THR A 236 2.56 13.14 2.66
C THR A 236 3.21 14.12 1.72
N ASP A 237 4.53 14.21 1.75
CA ASP A 237 5.33 15.12 0.91
C ASP A 237 5.58 14.53 -0.47
N MET A 238 5.43 15.35 -1.54
CA MET A 238 5.52 14.89 -2.93
C MET A 238 6.91 14.34 -3.29
N LYS A 239 7.99 14.96 -2.83
CA LYS A 239 9.35 14.47 -3.10
C LYS A 239 9.54 13.09 -2.45
N LYS A 240 9.07 12.93 -1.21
CA LYS A 240 9.11 11.64 -0.50
C LYS A 240 8.21 10.59 -1.15
N VAL A 241 7.07 10.99 -1.76
CA VAL A 241 6.22 10.08 -2.56
C VAL A 241 7.00 9.52 -3.74
N VAL A 242 7.64 10.37 -4.55
CA VAL A 242 8.43 9.93 -5.70
C VAL A 242 9.59 9.02 -5.26
N ASN A 243 10.30 9.38 -4.20
CA ASN A 243 11.38 8.57 -3.65
C ASN A 243 10.88 7.21 -3.15
N THR A 244 9.72 7.18 -2.46
CA THR A 244 9.10 5.94 -1.97
C THR A 244 8.69 5.03 -3.13
N LEU A 245 8.08 5.57 -4.18
CA LEU A 245 7.67 4.79 -5.36
C LEU A 245 8.87 4.21 -6.11
N ASN A 246 9.95 4.97 -6.25
CA ASN A 246 11.19 4.47 -6.85
C ASN A 246 11.88 3.43 -5.94
N SER A 247 11.89 3.64 -4.63
CA SER A 247 12.38 2.66 -3.67
C SER A 247 11.62 1.33 -3.75
N LEU A 248 10.29 1.37 -3.95
CA LEU A 248 9.49 0.17 -4.19
C LEU A 248 9.89 -0.55 -5.50
N CYS A 249 10.31 0.19 -6.52
CA CYS A 249 10.87 -0.42 -7.73
C CYS A 249 12.19 -1.15 -7.44
N ILE A 250 13.05 -0.59 -6.59
CA ILE A 250 14.30 -1.23 -6.18
C ILE A 250 14.00 -2.49 -5.32
N GLU A 251 13.08 -2.38 -4.36
CA GLU A 251 12.65 -3.52 -3.55
C GLU A 251 12.11 -4.66 -4.42
N MET A 252 11.29 -4.32 -5.42
CA MET A 252 10.79 -5.28 -6.39
C MET A 252 11.91 -5.97 -7.16
N ASP A 253 12.89 -5.23 -7.66
CA ASP A 253 14.03 -5.78 -8.41
C ASP A 253 14.91 -6.66 -7.50
N ASN A 254 15.15 -6.25 -6.25
CA ASN A 254 15.87 -7.04 -5.25
C ASN A 254 15.15 -8.37 -4.99
N ARG A 255 13.83 -8.35 -4.86
CA ARG A 255 13.03 -9.57 -4.70
C ARG A 255 13.12 -10.47 -5.93
N TYR A 256 13.08 -9.91 -7.13
CA TYR A 256 13.27 -10.70 -8.36
C TYR A 256 14.63 -11.40 -8.42
N ASN A 257 15.69 -10.75 -7.96
CA ASN A 257 17.01 -11.39 -7.86
C ASN A 257 16.97 -12.59 -6.91
N LEU A 258 16.35 -12.43 -5.73
CA LEU A 258 16.18 -13.55 -4.78
C LEU A 258 15.29 -14.68 -5.32
N LEU A 259 14.21 -14.35 -6.06
CA LEU A 259 13.38 -15.35 -6.73
C LEU A 259 14.19 -16.15 -7.78
N LYS A 260 14.99 -15.43 -8.57
CA LYS A 260 15.88 -16.04 -9.57
C LYS A 260 16.90 -16.97 -8.93
N ASP A 261 17.58 -16.53 -7.86
CA ASP A 261 18.58 -17.31 -7.15
C ASP A 261 17.96 -18.55 -6.47
N ALA A 262 16.72 -18.44 -5.99
CA ALA A 262 15.96 -19.56 -5.47
C ALA A 262 15.37 -20.49 -6.54
N GLY A 263 15.40 -20.10 -7.82
CA GLY A 263 14.81 -20.86 -8.94
C GLY A 263 13.30 -21.01 -8.83
N VAL A 264 12.59 -19.93 -8.44
CA VAL A 264 11.13 -19.90 -8.30
C VAL A 264 10.53 -18.70 -9.04
N ARG A 265 9.19 -18.70 -9.22
CA ARG A 265 8.49 -17.69 -10.03
C ARG A 265 7.67 -16.71 -9.24
N SER A 266 7.41 -16.97 -7.96
CA SER A 266 6.58 -16.11 -7.11
C SER A 266 7.08 -16.09 -5.66
N VAL A 267 6.68 -15.05 -4.94
CA VAL A 267 6.93 -14.90 -3.50
C VAL A 267 6.33 -16.06 -2.69
N GLU A 268 5.20 -16.62 -3.15
CA GLU A 268 4.55 -17.76 -2.51
C GLU A 268 5.46 -19.00 -2.54
N GLU A 269 5.97 -19.35 -3.73
CA GLU A 269 6.90 -20.48 -3.90
C GLU A 269 8.20 -20.24 -3.13
N TYR A 270 8.67 -18.98 -3.13
CA TYR A 270 9.88 -18.59 -2.42
C TYR A 270 9.72 -18.76 -0.91
N ASN A 271 8.67 -18.19 -0.33
CA ASN A 271 8.41 -18.29 1.10
C ASN A 271 8.17 -19.74 1.54
N ALA A 272 7.49 -20.56 0.72
CA ALA A 272 7.35 -21.98 0.99
C ALA A 272 8.70 -22.71 1.05
N LYS A 273 9.64 -22.39 0.14
CA LYS A 273 11.02 -22.91 0.18
C LYS A 273 11.79 -22.38 1.39
N PHE A 274 11.62 -21.10 1.76
CA PHE A 274 12.27 -20.49 2.91
C PHE A 274 11.78 -21.12 4.22
N ILE A 275 10.46 -21.25 4.39
CA ILE A 275 9.84 -21.90 5.54
C ILE A 275 10.34 -23.35 5.69
N SER A 276 10.47 -24.09 4.58
CA SER A 276 11.02 -25.45 4.60
C SER A 276 12.56 -25.52 4.73
N ARG A 277 13.23 -24.40 5.08
CA ARG A 277 14.69 -24.25 5.26
C ARG A 277 15.53 -24.72 4.08
N ARG A 278 14.99 -24.62 2.85
CA ARG A 278 15.70 -24.96 1.61
C ARG A 278 16.47 -23.78 1.01
N LEU A 279 16.42 -22.62 1.63
CA LEU A 279 17.15 -21.41 1.23
C LEU A 279 18.09 -20.99 2.37
N ASN A 280 19.36 -20.71 2.03
CA ASN A 280 20.37 -20.37 3.02
C ASN A 280 20.35 -18.86 3.34
N PRO A 281 20.06 -18.42 4.60
CA PRO A 281 20.11 -17.01 5.00
C PRO A 281 21.48 -16.35 4.83
N GLU A 282 22.60 -17.10 4.94
CA GLU A 282 23.95 -16.57 4.74
C GLU A 282 24.19 -16.09 3.30
N LYS A 283 23.40 -16.60 2.34
CA LYS A 283 23.40 -16.14 0.94
C LYS A 283 22.45 -14.96 0.69
N GLY A 284 21.97 -14.32 1.75
CA GLY A 284 21.06 -13.17 1.67
C GLY A 284 19.58 -13.52 1.53
N HIS A 285 19.22 -14.82 1.56
CA HIS A 285 17.80 -15.20 1.57
C HIS A 285 17.14 -14.82 2.89
N LYS A 286 15.94 -14.26 2.81
CA LYS A 286 15.11 -13.86 3.96
C LYS A 286 13.64 -14.09 3.64
N TYR A 287 12.80 -14.24 4.66
CA TYR A 287 11.37 -14.28 4.46
C TYR A 287 10.88 -12.95 3.84
N MET A 288 10.01 -13.03 2.84
CA MET A 288 9.48 -11.87 2.14
C MET A 288 8.02 -11.61 2.52
N PRO A 289 7.73 -10.62 3.38
CA PRO A 289 6.35 -10.22 3.62
C PRO A 289 5.71 -9.65 2.34
N TYR A 290 4.39 -9.78 2.21
CA TYR A 290 3.65 -9.01 1.20
C TYR A 290 3.75 -7.52 1.52
N ILE A 291 3.82 -6.69 0.49
CA ILE A 291 3.78 -5.24 0.62
C ILE A 291 2.55 -4.73 -0.12
N VAL A 292 1.66 -4.07 0.61
CA VAL A 292 0.46 -3.43 0.06
C VAL A 292 0.63 -1.91 0.09
N VAL A 293 0.75 -1.31 -1.06
CA VAL A 293 0.85 0.14 -1.24
C VAL A 293 -0.54 0.72 -1.38
N ILE A 294 -0.91 1.69 -0.56
CA ILE A 294 -2.23 2.32 -0.58
C ILE A 294 -2.07 3.81 -0.81
N VAL A 295 -2.68 4.31 -1.89
CA VAL A 295 -2.72 5.73 -2.25
C VAL A 295 -4.15 6.21 -2.08
N ASP A 296 -4.39 7.17 -1.18
CA ASP A 296 -5.72 7.70 -0.91
C ASP A 296 -6.27 8.57 -2.04
N GLU A 297 -5.47 9.48 -2.57
CA GLU A 297 -5.89 10.36 -3.67
C GLU A 297 -4.82 10.46 -4.75
N PHE A 298 -4.97 9.62 -5.77
CA PHE A 298 -4.01 9.52 -6.87
C PHE A 298 -4.01 10.75 -7.78
N ALA A 299 -5.17 11.45 -7.89
CA ALA A 299 -5.26 12.66 -8.69
C ALA A 299 -4.30 13.75 -8.22
N ASP A 300 -4.19 13.95 -6.91
CA ASP A 300 -3.30 14.96 -6.35
C ASP A 300 -1.83 14.65 -6.65
N LEU A 301 -1.46 13.36 -6.70
CA LEU A 301 -0.12 12.93 -7.04
C LEU A 301 0.21 13.12 -8.53
N ILE A 302 -0.70 12.70 -9.42
CA ILE A 302 -0.50 12.83 -10.87
C ILE A 302 -0.50 14.29 -11.32
N MET A 303 -1.39 15.11 -10.76
CA MET A 303 -1.46 16.53 -11.13
C MET A 303 -0.21 17.30 -10.70
N THR A 304 0.51 16.84 -9.67
CA THR A 304 1.72 17.51 -9.16
C THR A 304 3.00 16.87 -9.71
N GLY A 305 3.11 15.54 -9.69
CA GLY A 305 4.33 14.81 -10.04
C GLY A 305 4.32 14.20 -11.45
N GLY A 306 3.18 14.20 -12.13
CA GLY A 306 3.08 13.75 -13.53
C GLY A 306 3.74 12.39 -13.79
N LYS A 307 4.68 12.37 -14.72
CA LYS A 307 5.40 11.15 -15.13
C LYS A 307 6.29 10.56 -14.05
N ASP A 308 6.81 11.36 -13.13
CA ASP A 308 7.69 10.90 -12.05
C ASP A 308 6.92 10.02 -11.04
N VAL A 309 5.59 10.18 -10.99
CA VAL A 309 4.68 9.30 -10.24
C VAL A 309 4.15 8.18 -11.13
N GLU A 310 3.70 8.47 -12.35
CA GLU A 310 3.06 7.49 -13.24
C GLU A 310 4.02 6.34 -13.60
N SER A 311 5.29 6.67 -13.92
CA SER A 311 6.27 5.67 -14.37
C SER A 311 6.57 4.59 -13.32
N PRO A 312 6.93 4.93 -12.06
CA PRO A 312 7.18 3.91 -11.05
C PRO A 312 5.90 3.16 -10.64
N VAL A 313 4.72 3.82 -10.60
CA VAL A 313 3.44 3.16 -10.36
C VAL A 313 3.17 2.10 -11.42
N CYS A 314 3.29 2.44 -12.70
CA CYS A 314 3.12 1.50 -13.80
C CYS A 314 4.14 0.36 -13.74
N ARG A 315 5.41 0.64 -13.40
CA ARG A 315 6.47 -0.37 -13.30
C ARG A 315 6.17 -1.40 -12.20
N VAL A 316 5.76 -0.94 -11.02
CA VAL A 316 5.34 -1.83 -9.92
C VAL A 316 4.08 -2.59 -10.31
N ALA A 317 3.09 -1.93 -10.92
CA ALA A 317 1.85 -2.57 -11.33
C ALA A 317 2.04 -3.65 -12.42
N GLN A 318 3.04 -3.52 -13.29
CA GLN A 318 3.36 -4.52 -14.31
C GLN A 318 4.02 -5.77 -13.75
N LYS A 319 4.85 -5.64 -12.74
CA LYS A 319 5.74 -6.72 -12.29
C LYS A 319 5.56 -7.09 -10.81
N GLY A 320 4.93 -6.25 -9.99
CA GLY A 320 4.87 -6.40 -8.54
C GLY A 320 4.22 -7.69 -8.05
N ARG A 321 3.24 -8.24 -8.79
CA ARG A 321 2.50 -9.45 -8.38
C ARG A 321 3.40 -10.61 -7.99
N ALA A 322 4.36 -10.96 -8.84
CA ALA A 322 5.25 -12.09 -8.58
C ALA A 322 6.19 -11.84 -7.38
N ALA A 323 6.56 -10.59 -7.15
CA ALA A 323 7.40 -10.16 -6.04
C ALA A 323 6.62 -9.90 -4.73
N GLY A 324 5.28 -10.09 -4.72
CA GLY A 324 4.42 -9.85 -3.56
C GLY A 324 4.19 -8.38 -3.24
N LEU A 325 4.29 -7.50 -4.24
CA LEU A 325 3.94 -6.09 -4.15
C LEU A 325 2.59 -5.85 -4.80
N HIS A 326 1.65 -5.27 -4.07
CA HIS A 326 0.30 -4.98 -4.51
C HIS A 326 -0.01 -3.50 -4.31
N MET A 327 -0.72 -2.88 -5.26
CA MET A 327 -1.08 -1.46 -5.17
C MET A 327 -2.58 -1.29 -5.17
N ILE A 328 -3.05 -0.42 -4.30
CA ILE A 328 -4.42 0.10 -4.25
C ILE A 328 -4.31 1.61 -4.47
N ILE A 329 -4.74 2.07 -5.63
CA ILE A 329 -4.78 3.49 -5.92
C ILE A 329 -6.23 3.98 -5.92
N ALA A 330 -6.49 5.01 -5.14
CA ALA A 330 -7.84 5.55 -5.02
C ALA A 330 -7.91 6.99 -5.51
N THR A 331 -9.06 7.41 -6.03
CA THR A 331 -9.29 8.78 -6.46
C THR A 331 -10.76 9.19 -6.37
N GLN A 332 -10.99 10.46 -6.08
CA GLN A 332 -12.30 11.10 -6.16
C GLN A 332 -12.53 11.77 -7.53
N ARG A 333 -11.48 11.84 -8.37
CA ARG A 333 -11.48 12.52 -9.67
C ARG A 333 -11.09 11.54 -10.79
N PRO A 334 -11.99 10.67 -11.21
CA PRO A 334 -11.71 9.65 -12.23
C PRO A 334 -11.72 10.22 -13.65
N SER A 335 -10.92 11.26 -13.92
CA SER A 335 -10.75 11.80 -15.27
C SER A 335 -9.72 11.01 -16.07
N VAL A 336 -9.74 11.13 -17.40
CA VAL A 336 -8.75 10.48 -18.29
C VAL A 336 -7.33 11.01 -18.08
N ASP A 337 -7.19 12.24 -17.60
CA ASP A 337 -5.89 12.84 -17.27
C ASP A 337 -5.28 12.22 -16.02
N VAL A 338 -6.11 11.71 -15.09
CA VAL A 338 -5.67 11.04 -13.86
C VAL A 338 -5.53 9.54 -14.09
N ILE A 339 -6.53 8.93 -14.72
CA ILE A 339 -6.59 7.49 -15.01
C ILE A 339 -6.33 7.27 -16.49
N SER A 340 -5.05 7.36 -16.86
CA SER A 340 -4.59 7.14 -18.23
C SER A 340 -4.86 5.71 -18.70
N GLY A 341 -4.82 5.49 -20.02
CA GLY A 341 -4.93 4.15 -20.59
C GLY A 341 -3.85 3.19 -20.07
N THR A 342 -2.66 3.71 -19.79
CA THR A 342 -1.54 2.94 -19.22
C THR A 342 -1.85 2.48 -17.79
N ILE A 343 -2.40 3.34 -16.96
CA ILE A 343 -2.86 2.99 -15.60
C ILE A 343 -3.93 1.91 -15.68
N LYS A 344 -4.98 2.12 -16.51
CA LYS A 344 -6.08 1.14 -16.66
C LYS A 344 -5.61 -0.24 -17.10
N ALA A 345 -4.63 -0.30 -18.00
CA ALA A 345 -4.08 -1.57 -18.49
C ALA A 345 -3.37 -2.37 -17.39
N ASN A 346 -2.80 -1.69 -16.39
CA ASN A 346 -2.04 -2.31 -15.31
C ASN A 346 -2.87 -2.54 -14.03
N PHE A 347 -4.08 -1.97 -13.96
CA PHE A 347 -5.03 -2.15 -12.86
C PHE A 347 -6.30 -2.86 -13.36
N PRO A 348 -6.25 -4.19 -13.52
CA PRO A 348 -7.36 -4.95 -14.09
C PRO A 348 -8.56 -5.07 -13.15
N SER A 349 -8.33 -5.03 -11.84
CA SER A 349 -9.40 -5.04 -10.84
C SER A 349 -9.78 -3.62 -10.45
N ARG A 350 -11.08 -3.34 -10.42
CA ARG A 350 -11.57 -1.98 -10.21
C ARG A 350 -12.77 -1.98 -9.29
N MET A 351 -12.84 -1.01 -8.41
CA MET A 351 -13.94 -0.76 -7.48
C MET A 351 -14.48 0.63 -7.73
N ALA A 352 -15.76 0.74 -8.00
CA ALA A 352 -16.43 2.00 -8.29
C ALA A 352 -17.59 2.21 -7.32
N PHE A 353 -17.47 3.18 -6.44
CA PHE A 353 -18.58 3.73 -5.66
C PHE A 353 -19.41 4.69 -6.52
N LYS A 354 -20.49 5.21 -5.97
CA LYS A 354 -21.34 6.17 -6.68
C LYS A 354 -20.52 7.33 -7.25
N MET A 355 -20.81 7.66 -8.50
CA MET A 355 -20.19 8.75 -9.24
C MET A 355 -21.21 9.77 -9.67
N SER A 356 -20.77 10.99 -9.90
CA SER A 356 -21.67 12.09 -10.28
C SER A 356 -22.07 12.04 -11.74
N GLN A 357 -21.21 11.50 -12.62
CA GLN A 357 -21.40 11.52 -14.07
C GLN A 357 -21.15 10.14 -14.68
N MET A 358 -21.84 9.86 -15.80
CA MET A 358 -21.65 8.63 -16.57
C MET A 358 -20.22 8.52 -17.15
N VAL A 359 -19.59 9.65 -17.49
CA VAL A 359 -18.21 9.69 -18.00
C VAL A 359 -17.22 9.14 -16.96
N ASP A 360 -17.44 9.43 -15.68
CA ASP A 360 -16.62 8.91 -14.59
C ASP A 360 -16.70 7.38 -14.51
N SER A 361 -17.93 6.85 -14.64
CA SER A 361 -18.16 5.40 -14.69
C SER A 361 -17.45 4.74 -15.88
N LEU A 362 -17.55 5.36 -17.05
CA LEU A 362 -16.87 4.88 -18.26
C LEU A 362 -15.34 4.92 -18.11
N THR A 363 -14.81 5.94 -17.44
CA THR A 363 -13.37 6.06 -17.21
C THR A 363 -12.84 4.92 -16.34
N ILE A 364 -13.58 4.55 -15.27
CA ILE A 364 -13.13 3.51 -14.34
C ILE A 364 -13.50 2.11 -14.80
N LEU A 365 -14.77 1.87 -15.15
CA LEU A 365 -15.32 0.53 -15.39
C LEU A 365 -15.34 0.13 -16.87
N ASP A 366 -15.00 1.05 -17.79
CA ASP A 366 -15.21 0.91 -19.24
C ASP A 366 -16.68 0.63 -19.62
N ARG A 367 -17.61 0.93 -18.71
CA ARG A 367 -19.06 0.79 -18.87
C ARG A 367 -19.82 1.75 -17.96
N PRO A 368 -21.03 2.17 -18.34
CA PRO A 368 -21.88 3.03 -17.51
C PRO A 368 -22.47 2.22 -16.35
N GLY A 369 -23.01 2.93 -15.36
CA GLY A 369 -23.81 2.36 -14.27
C GLY A 369 -23.43 2.88 -12.88
N ALA A 370 -22.17 3.28 -12.63
CA ALA A 370 -21.78 3.76 -11.30
C ALA A 370 -22.48 5.08 -10.89
N GLN A 371 -23.00 5.84 -11.84
CA GLN A 371 -23.82 7.03 -11.56
C GLN A 371 -25.21 6.70 -10.98
N HIS A 372 -25.70 5.48 -11.17
CA HIS A 372 -26.99 4.99 -10.69
C HIS A 372 -26.89 4.20 -9.38
N LEU A 373 -25.70 4.08 -8.79
CA LEU A 373 -25.52 3.52 -7.46
C LEU A 373 -26.21 4.41 -6.42
N GLU A 374 -26.65 3.80 -5.30
CA GLU A 374 -27.38 4.52 -4.25
C GLU A 374 -26.48 5.42 -3.40
N GLY A 375 -25.16 5.16 -3.36
CA GLY A 375 -24.22 5.81 -2.45
C GLY A 375 -24.12 5.07 -1.13
N ALA A 376 -23.58 5.72 -0.10
CA ALA A 376 -23.40 5.14 1.23
C ALA A 376 -22.72 3.75 1.21
N GLY A 377 -21.74 3.57 0.32
CA GLY A 377 -20.98 2.31 0.21
C GLY A 377 -21.52 1.33 -0.85
N ASP A 378 -22.60 1.64 -1.54
CA ASP A 378 -23.04 0.84 -2.70
C ASP A 378 -22.01 0.98 -3.83
N MET A 379 -21.49 -0.13 -4.33
CA MET A 379 -20.37 -0.12 -5.27
C MET A 379 -20.46 -1.24 -6.31
N PHE A 380 -19.75 -1.04 -7.41
CA PHE A 380 -19.42 -2.08 -8.36
C PHE A 380 -17.98 -2.56 -8.18
N ILE A 381 -17.80 -3.86 -8.28
CA ILE A 381 -16.48 -4.50 -8.36
C ILE A 381 -16.35 -5.16 -9.72
N LEU A 382 -15.35 -4.75 -10.48
CA LEU A 382 -14.95 -5.38 -11.74
C LEU A 382 -13.70 -6.22 -11.47
N ASN A 383 -13.80 -7.52 -11.60
CA ASN A 383 -12.68 -8.43 -11.44
C ASN A 383 -12.74 -9.54 -12.50
N GLY A 384 -11.64 -9.76 -13.22
CA GLY A 384 -11.60 -10.77 -14.29
C GLY A 384 -12.62 -10.56 -15.42
N GLY A 385 -13.13 -9.32 -15.61
CA GLY A 385 -14.16 -8.98 -16.58
C GLY A 385 -15.60 -9.11 -16.07
N GLU A 386 -15.81 -9.73 -14.91
CA GLU A 386 -17.10 -9.84 -14.25
C GLU A 386 -17.38 -8.59 -13.40
N LEU A 387 -18.56 -8.02 -13.54
CA LEU A 387 -19.03 -6.87 -12.77
C LEU A 387 -20.07 -7.34 -11.78
N GLU A 388 -19.77 -7.15 -10.49
CA GLU A 388 -20.66 -7.50 -9.40
C GLU A 388 -21.02 -6.25 -8.59
N ARG A 389 -22.30 -6.13 -8.15
CA ARG A 389 -22.76 -5.08 -7.25
C ARG A 389 -22.66 -5.56 -5.82
N VAL A 390 -22.00 -4.79 -4.98
CA VAL A 390 -21.73 -5.14 -3.59
C VAL A 390 -22.03 -3.93 -2.71
N GLN A 391 -22.78 -4.14 -1.65
CA GLN A 391 -22.86 -3.15 -0.58
C GLN A 391 -21.61 -3.27 0.28
N CYS A 392 -20.75 -2.25 0.24
CA CYS A 392 -19.54 -2.19 1.06
C CYS A 392 -19.89 -2.27 2.54
N ALA A 393 -19.08 -3.01 3.28
CA ALA A 393 -19.19 -3.01 4.73
C ALA A 393 -18.89 -1.62 5.29
N PHE A 394 -19.54 -1.30 6.39
CA PHE A 394 -19.33 -0.04 7.11
C PHE A 394 -18.44 -0.27 8.33
N ILE A 395 -17.43 0.57 8.46
CA ILE A 395 -16.54 0.66 9.62
C ILE A 395 -16.42 2.12 10.06
N THR A 396 -16.50 2.37 11.35
CA THR A 396 -16.35 3.72 11.90
C THR A 396 -14.88 4.07 12.16
N ALA A 397 -14.59 5.36 12.33
CA ALA A 397 -13.25 5.82 12.70
C ALA A 397 -12.83 5.30 14.08
N GLU A 398 -13.78 5.22 15.02
CA GLU A 398 -13.55 4.70 16.37
C GLU A 398 -13.20 3.21 16.35
N GLU A 399 -13.80 2.43 15.46
CA GLU A 399 -13.47 1.01 15.29
C GLU A 399 -12.05 0.85 14.69
N VAL A 400 -11.70 1.65 13.69
CA VAL A 400 -10.33 1.69 13.14
C VAL A 400 -9.32 2.07 14.22
N GLU A 401 -9.62 3.09 15.02
CA GLU A 401 -8.78 3.52 16.14
C GLU A 401 -8.61 2.39 17.17
N SER A 402 -9.69 1.73 17.55
CA SER A 402 -9.67 0.61 18.50
C SER A 402 -8.82 -0.56 18.00
N ILE A 403 -8.87 -0.87 16.69
CA ILE A 403 -8.00 -1.87 16.06
C ILE A 403 -6.53 -1.45 16.14
N CYS A 404 -6.23 -0.20 15.78
CA CYS A 404 -4.86 0.33 15.82
C CYS A 404 -4.32 0.36 17.26
N ASP A 405 -5.11 0.75 18.25
CA ASP A 405 -4.72 0.78 19.66
C ASP A 405 -4.49 -0.63 20.21
N CYS A 406 -5.31 -1.59 19.84
CA CYS A 406 -5.10 -3.00 20.20
C CYS A 406 -3.77 -3.54 19.64
N ILE A 407 -3.41 -3.20 18.42
CA ILE A 407 -2.14 -3.60 17.80
C ILE A 407 -0.98 -2.86 18.48
N ASN A 408 -1.08 -1.55 18.65
CA ASN A 408 -0.03 -0.72 19.24
C ASN A 408 0.27 -1.05 20.71
N SER A 409 -0.71 -1.56 21.46
CA SER A 409 -0.51 -1.99 22.84
C SER A 409 0.36 -3.23 23.00
N GLN A 410 0.65 -3.94 21.92
CA GLN A 410 1.47 -5.14 21.89
C GLN A 410 2.92 -4.80 21.54
N THR A 411 3.84 -5.71 21.86
CA THR A 411 5.25 -5.57 21.45
C THR A 411 5.34 -5.61 19.92
N GLY A 412 5.91 -4.57 19.33
CA GLY A 412 6.18 -4.48 17.89
C GLY A 412 7.64 -4.81 17.57
N PHE A 413 8.00 -4.71 16.30
CA PHE A 413 9.41 -4.75 15.87
C PHE A 413 10.16 -3.55 16.45
N VAL A 414 11.47 -3.70 16.61
CA VAL A 414 12.34 -2.60 17.12
C VAL A 414 12.28 -1.39 16.18
N HIS A 415 12.17 -1.65 14.89
CA HIS A 415 12.06 -0.63 13.85
C HIS A 415 10.97 -1.02 12.85
N PRO A 416 10.31 -0.04 12.19
CA PRO A 416 9.43 -0.31 11.08
C PRO A 416 10.19 -0.98 9.93
N TYR A 417 9.47 -1.58 8.99
CA TYR A 417 10.09 -2.18 7.80
C TYR A 417 10.74 -1.08 6.95
N LEU A 418 12.07 -1.16 6.76
CA LEU A 418 12.79 -0.18 5.97
C LEU A 418 12.82 -0.61 4.50
N LEU A 419 12.36 0.28 3.64
CA LEU A 419 12.50 0.15 2.19
C LEU A 419 13.94 0.48 1.77
N PRO A 420 14.41 0.00 0.61
CA PRO A 420 15.71 0.41 0.06
C PRO A 420 15.82 1.92 -0.09
N GLU A 421 16.99 2.47 0.16
CA GLU A 421 17.25 3.89 -0.06
C GLU A 421 17.19 4.21 -1.57
N TYR A 422 16.53 5.30 -1.91
CA TYR A 422 16.53 5.86 -3.26
C TYR A 422 17.03 7.30 -3.21
N ILE A 423 18.06 7.60 -3.98
CA ILE A 423 18.62 8.94 -4.15
C ILE A 423 18.26 9.39 -5.56
N SER A 424 17.54 10.51 -5.67
CA SER A 424 17.25 11.10 -6.97
C SER A 424 18.53 11.61 -7.65
N GLU A 425 18.52 11.70 -8.98
CA GLU A 425 19.66 12.26 -9.72
C GLU A 425 19.96 13.69 -9.27
N GLU A 426 18.93 14.47 -8.89
CA GLU A 426 19.09 15.81 -8.34
C GLU A 426 19.78 15.81 -6.97
N ASP A 427 19.41 14.87 -6.09
CA ASP A 427 20.04 14.73 -4.77
C ASP A 427 21.47 14.18 -4.90
N ALA A 428 21.73 13.35 -5.91
CA ALA A 428 23.08 12.89 -6.23
C ALA A 428 23.96 14.04 -6.73
N LEU A 429 23.43 14.93 -7.59
CA LEU A 429 24.15 16.10 -8.11
C LEU A 429 24.39 17.16 -7.01
N ILE A 430 23.45 17.32 -6.06
CA ILE A 430 23.65 18.18 -4.88
C ILE A 430 24.70 17.57 -3.95
N GLY A 431 24.80 16.25 -3.88
CA GLY A 431 25.85 15.53 -3.15
C GLY A 431 27.24 15.65 -3.78
N ASP A 432 27.32 15.90 -5.09
CA ASP A 432 28.58 16.19 -5.81
C ASP A 432 29.03 17.66 -5.70
N SER A 433 28.19 18.57 -5.19
CA SER A 433 28.63 19.91 -4.84
C SER A 433 29.44 19.86 -3.53
N TRP A 434 30.73 19.83 -3.66
CA TRP A 434 31.77 19.69 -2.62
C TRP A 434 31.71 20.73 -1.47
N PHE A 435 30.69 21.58 -1.40
CA PHE A 435 30.51 22.64 -0.41
C PHE A 435 29.10 22.76 0.17
N GLY A 436 28.27 21.68 0.13
CA GLY A 436 26.98 21.61 0.80
C GLY A 436 27.12 21.23 2.28
N ASP A 437 26.13 21.58 3.09
CA ASP A 437 26.07 21.42 4.54
C ASP A 437 26.55 20.02 5.02
N ARG A 438 27.35 20.00 6.09
CA ARG A 438 27.79 18.78 6.78
C ARG A 438 26.56 17.94 7.18
N ASP A 439 26.62 16.62 6.97
CA ASP A 439 25.55 15.72 7.47
C ASP A 439 25.33 15.96 8.96
N PRO A 440 24.08 16.04 9.44
CA PRO A 440 23.80 16.21 10.88
C PRO A 440 24.50 15.20 11.80
N LEU A 441 24.82 14.01 11.28
CA LEU A 441 25.57 12.97 12.02
C LEU A 441 27.09 13.12 11.89
N PHE A 442 27.62 14.15 11.20
CA PHE A 442 29.04 14.27 10.92
C PHE A 442 29.91 14.26 12.19
N GLU A 443 29.55 15.06 13.18
CA GLU A 443 30.31 15.16 14.43
C GLU A 443 30.27 13.85 15.21
N GLU A 444 29.08 13.26 15.36
CA GLU A 444 28.90 11.98 16.07
C GLU A 444 29.64 10.84 15.37
N ALA A 445 29.59 10.80 14.03
CA ALA A 445 30.29 9.81 13.22
C ALA A 445 31.81 9.96 13.32
N ALA A 446 32.30 11.20 13.36
CA ALA A 446 33.72 11.50 13.56
C ALA A 446 34.21 10.96 14.93
N ARG A 447 33.49 11.29 16.00
CA ARG A 447 33.80 10.80 17.36
C ARG A 447 33.73 9.28 17.44
N PHE A 448 32.71 8.68 16.84
CA PHE A 448 32.56 7.22 16.81
C PHE A 448 33.74 6.53 16.10
N ILE A 449 34.15 7.03 14.92
CA ILE A 449 35.24 6.44 14.16
C ILE A 449 36.57 6.58 14.88
N VAL A 450 36.87 7.75 15.46
CA VAL A 450 38.10 7.97 16.20
C VAL A 450 38.15 7.09 17.45
N ASN A 451 37.05 7.00 18.20
CA ASN A 451 36.98 6.18 19.41
C ASN A 451 36.99 4.67 19.13
N SER A 452 36.32 4.22 18.06
CA SER A 452 36.24 2.78 17.73
C SER A 452 37.49 2.26 17.03
N GLY A 453 38.31 3.13 16.47
CA GLY A 453 39.49 2.74 15.69
C GLY A 453 39.18 2.13 14.33
N VAL A 454 37.92 2.19 13.86
CA VAL A 454 37.46 1.51 12.63
C VAL A 454 36.80 2.48 11.65
N GLY A 455 37.56 2.98 10.69
CA GLY A 455 37.09 3.85 9.62
C GLY A 455 36.42 3.10 8.47
N SER A 456 35.25 2.51 8.66
CA SER A 456 34.54 1.79 7.60
C SER A 456 33.08 2.19 7.44
N THR A 457 32.61 2.24 6.18
CA THR A 457 31.22 2.50 5.83
C THR A 457 30.26 1.53 6.54
N SER A 458 30.62 0.25 6.61
CA SER A 458 29.81 -0.79 7.26
C SER A 458 29.72 -0.62 8.79
N SER A 459 30.71 0.02 9.40
CA SER A 459 30.70 0.35 10.84
C SER A 459 29.68 1.44 11.12
N LEU A 460 29.67 2.51 10.31
CA LEU A 460 28.69 3.59 10.38
C LEU A 460 27.26 3.11 10.11
N GLN A 461 27.07 2.27 9.09
CA GLN A 461 25.76 1.68 8.80
C GLN A 461 25.18 0.95 10.00
N ARG A 462 25.98 0.08 10.62
CA ARG A 462 25.51 -0.73 11.77
C ARG A 462 25.27 0.10 13.02
N HIS A 463 26.12 1.10 13.27
CA HIS A 463 26.02 1.89 14.49
C HIS A 463 24.86 2.89 14.45
N TYR A 464 24.69 3.59 13.31
CA TYR A 464 23.67 4.62 13.14
C TYR A 464 22.42 4.12 12.41
N GLN A 465 22.40 2.85 11.98
CA GLN A 465 21.30 2.25 11.21
C GLN A 465 20.90 3.06 9.97
N ILE A 466 21.89 3.62 9.28
CA ILE A 466 21.74 4.41 8.06
C ILE A 466 22.02 3.58 6.82
N GLY A 467 21.48 4.00 5.67
CA GLY A 467 21.75 3.36 4.36
C GLY A 467 23.22 3.45 3.96
N TYR A 468 23.65 2.51 3.08
CA TYR A 468 25.06 2.43 2.61
C TYR A 468 25.54 3.76 2.02
N ASN A 469 24.71 4.40 1.21
CA ASN A 469 25.07 5.63 0.52
C ASN A 469 25.28 6.81 1.48
N ARG A 470 24.43 6.94 2.53
CA ARG A 470 24.62 7.96 3.55
C ARG A 470 25.87 7.70 4.38
N ALA A 471 26.11 6.43 4.76
CA ALA A 471 27.31 6.04 5.46
C ALA A 471 28.58 6.24 4.62
N SER A 472 28.51 6.02 3.29
CA SER A 472 29.60 6.29 2.35
C SER A 472 29.86 7.80 2.25
N ARG A 473 28.82 8.62 2.10
CA ARG A 473 28.97 10.09 2.10
C ARG A 473 29.57 10.63 3.41
N LEU A 474 29.12 10.12 4.55
CA LEU A 474 29.68 10.49 5.84
C LEU A 474 31.18 10.19 5.91
N ILE A 475 31.59 9.00 5.47
CA ILE A 475 33.02 8.63 5.51
C ILE A 475 33.84 9.44 4.50
N ASP A 476 33.25 9.84 3.37
CA ASP A 476 33.88 10.73 2.38
C ASP A 476 34.00 12.16 2.91
N GLN A 477 32.99 12.67 3.64
CA GLN A 477 33.09 13.96 4.34
C GLN A 477 34.17 13.93 5.44
N LEU A 478 34.32 12.80 6.14
CA LEU A 478 35.38 12.61 7.13
C LEU A 478 36.77 12.53 6.50
N GLU A 479 36.88 12.00 5.26
CA GLU A 479 38.14 12.05 4.48
C GLU A 479 38.50 13.47 4.10
N VAL A 480 37.54 14.22 3.57
CA VAL A 480 37.74 15.64 3.20
C VAL A 480 38.12 16.50 4.40
N ALA A 481 37.55 16.21 5.57
CA ALA A 481 37.91 16.86 6.83
C ALA A 481 39.27 16.41 7.38
N GLY A 482 39.95 15.45 6.75
CA GLY A 482 41.24 14.94 7.20
C GLY A 482 41.20 14.04 8.42
N ILE A 483 40.01 13.51 8.77
CA ILE A 483 39.81 12.63 9.94
C ILE A 483 40.17 11.17 9.56
N VAL A 484 39.81 10.75 8.34
CA VAL A 484 40.19 9.43 7.81
C VAL A 484 40.95 9.56 6.50
N GLY A 485 41.76 8.56 6.20
CA GLY A 485 42.54 8.49 4.97
C GLY A 485 41.73 7.99 3.76
N PRO A 486 42.31 8.02 2.55
CA PRO A 486 41.67 7.63 1.31
C PRO A 486 41.29 6.14 1.29
N SER A 487 40.27 5.80 0.48
CA SER A 487 39.82 4.43 0.28
C SER A 487 40.89 3.56 -0.33
N THR A 488 41.17 2.39 0.27
CA THR A 488 42.17 1.41 -0.17
C THR A 488 41.55 0.08 -0.58
N GLY A 489 40.42 0.10 -1.31
CA GLY A 489 39.84 -1.11 -1.92
C GLY A 489 39.27 -2.12 -0.91
N GLY A 490 38.20 -1.73 -0.21
CA GLY A 490 37.40 -2.64 0.65
C GLY A 490 37.95 -2.87 2.05
N LYS A 491 39.09 -2.29 2.43
CA LYS A 491 39.61 -2.29 3.80
C LYS A 491 39.13 -1.06 4.56
N PRO A 492 39.02 -1.12 5.91
CA PRO A 492 38.74 0.07 6.72
C PRO A 492 39.77 1.16 6.44
N ARG A 493 39.33 2.42 6.32
CA ARG A 493 40.21 3.57 6.10
C ARG A 493 41.05 3.84 7.36
N GLN A 494 42.27 4.31 7.14
CA GLN A 494 43.15 4.68 8.23
C GLN A 494 42.63 5.93 8.93
N ILE A 495 42.66 5.96 10.25
CA ILE A 495 42.31 7.14 11.04
C ILE A 495 43.57 8.02 11.14
N LEU A 496 43.44 9.30 10.80
CA LEU A 496 44.54 10.26 10.68
C LEU A 496 44.68 11.17 11.89
N VAL A 497 43.66 11.22 12.77
CA VAL A 497 43.63 12.11 13.93
C VAL A 497 43.29 11.32 15.20
N ASP A 498 43.78 11.82 16.31
CA ASP A 498 43.38 11.41 17.64
C ASP A 498 42.23 12.26 18.19
N THR A 499 41.78 12.02 19.42
CA THR A 499 40.68 12.75 20.05
C THR A 499 40.96 14.25 20.19
N ILE A 500 42.22 14.63 20.40
CA ILE A 500 42.64 16.05 20.55
C ILE A 500 42.60 16.72 19.17
N GLY A 501 43.16 16.09 18.14
CA GLY A 501 43.09 16.57 16.77
C GLY A 501 41.69 16.68 16.20
N LEU A 502 40.79 15.77 16.65
CA LEU A 502 39.39 15.82 16.28
C LEU A 502 38.67 17.06 16.83
N ASP A 503 38.88 17.39 18.10
CA ASP A 503 38.26 18.57 18.73
C ASP A 503 38.74 19.86 18.08
N GLN A 504 40.00 19.95 17.63
CA GLN A 504 40.51 21.06 16.83
C GLN A 504 39.83 21.19 15.46
N ILE A 505 39.58 20.09 14.77
CA ILE A 505 38.88 20.09 13.48
C ILE A 505 37.39 20.46 13.65
N LEU A 506 36.76 20.06 14.75
CA LEU A 506 35.38 20.39 15.08
C LEU A 506 35.20 21.83 15.61
N GLY A 507 36.28 22.52 15.93
CA GLY A 507 36.24 23.91 16.43
C GLY A 507 35.76 24.04 17.85
N ILE A 508 35.95 23.00 18.67
CA ILE A 508 35.57 22.97 20.09
C ILE A 508 36.79 23.47 20.89
N GLU A 509 36.82 24.77 21.23
CA GLU A 509 37.80 25.31 22.15
C GLU A 509 37.46 24.88 23.59
N ASP A 510 38.37 24.17 24.23
CA ASP A 510 38.29 23.85 25.65
C ASP A 510 38.31 25.11 26.50
N GLY A 511 37.18 25.49 27.02
CA GLY A 511 37.09 26.43 28.13
C GLY A 511 37.45 25.74 29.45
N GLN A 512 38.68 25.81 29.85
CA GLN A 512 39.33 25.66 31.15
C GLN A 512 40.50 24.67 31.17
N SER A 513 41.71 25.19 31.17
CA SER A 513 42.83 24.52 31.80
C SER A 513 43.68 25.51 32.58
N ASN A 514 43.81 25.29 33.85
CA ASN A 514 44.85 25.87 34.70
C ASN A 514 46.19 25.20 34.49
N HIS A 515 47.23 26.06 34.38
CA HIS A 515 48.64 25.88 34.75
C HIS A 515 49.34 24.55 34.48
N PHE A 516 50.36 24.60 33.63
CA PHE A 516 51.74 24.33 34.01
C PHE A 516 52.77 24.90 33.03
N GLU A 517 53.87 25.37 33.61
CA GLU A 517 55.01 26.16 33.17
C GLU A 517 55.77 25.73 31.91
N VAL A 518 56.18 26.76 31.23
CA VAL A 518 57.40 27.06 30.43
C VAL A 518 58.54 26.02 30.44
N PHE A 519 58.97 25.59 29.26
CA PHE A 519 60.36 25.45 28.88
C PHE A 519 60.60 25.95 27.47
N GLU A 520 61.55 26.90 27.39
CA GLU A 520 62.04 27.60 26.20
C GLU A 520 62.90 26.71 25.33
N GLU A 521 62.93 27.15 24.05
CA GLU A 521 63.97 27.08 22.99
C GLU A 521 64.14 25.79 22.16
N SER A 522 63.77 25.87 20.89
CA SER A 522 64.77 26.12 19.85
C SER A 522 64.10 26.38 18.49
N LYS A 523 64.64 27.41 17.86
CA LYS A 523 64.34 27.87 16.51
C LYS A 523 64.50 26.79 15.46
N ASN A 524 63.43 26.59 14.60
CA ASN A 524 63.69 26.48 13.17
C ASN A 524 62.37 26.67 12.38
N LYS A 525 62.36 27.68 11.55
CA LYS A 525 61.31 27.97 10.55
C LYS A 525 61.21 26.83 9.53
N PRO A 526 60.03 26.32 9.21
CA PRO A 526 59.83 25.67 7.93
C PRO A 526 59.29 26.65 6.90
N SER A 527 59.90 26.55 5.74
CA SER A 527 59.74 27.34 4.54
C SER A 527 58.31 27.32 3.98
N GLU A 528 57.81 28.49 3.66
CA GLU A 528 56.75 28.70 2.66
C GLU A 528 57.12 27.97 1.35
N GLY A 529 56.38 26.92 0.99
CA GLY A 529 56.72 26.29 -0.28
C GLY A 529 55.76 25.22 -0.80
N PHE A 530 54.91 24.66 0.02
CA PHE A 530 54.10 23.53 -0.43
C PHE A 530 52.68 23.93 -0.88
N PHE A 531 52.07 24.89 -0.25
CA PHE A 531 50.68 25.29 -0.55
C PHE A 531 50.54 26.16 -1.81
N VAL A 532 51.57 26.96 -2.12
CA VAL A 532 51.56 27.85 -3.30
C VAL A 532 51.89 27.08 -4.60
N LYS A 533 52.58 25.93 -4.50
CA LYS A 533 52.89 25.07 -5.66
C LYS A 533 51.73 24.21 -6.12
N PHE A 534 50.84 23.86 -5.20
CA PHE A 534 49.62 23.09 -5.49
C PHE A 534 48.56 23.93 -6.22
N LEU A 535 48.37 25.18 -5.83
CA LEU A 535 47.42 26.09 -6.47
C LEU A 535 47.85 26.57 -7.86
N LYS A 536 49.17 26.64 -8.15
CA LYS A 536 49.67 27.05 -9.48
C LYS A 536 49.58 25.95 -10.56
N ASN A 537 49.46 24.68 -10.19
CA ASN A 537 49.30 23.58 -11.15
C ASN A 537 47.84 23.28 -11.54
N MET A 538 46.85 23.81 -10.82
CA MET A 538 45.44 23.61 -11.12
C MET A 538 44.85 24.61 -12.12
N PHE A 539 45.58 25.70 -12.46
CA PHE A 539 45.11 26.70 -13.41
C PHE A 539 45.90 26.71 -14.74
N LYS A 540 46.62 25.63 -15.08
CA LYS A 540 47.22 25.42 -16.39
C LYS A 540 46.86 24.03 -16.94
N LYS A 541 45.59 23.87 -17.35
CA LYS A 541 45.22 23.11 -18.55
C LYS A 541 43.76 23.44 -18.86
#